data_0ba2c4c6687742d178d6cfd7c4ec2719
#
_entry.id   0ba2c4c6687742d178d6cfd7c4ec2719
#
_cell.length_a   1.000
_cell.length_b   1.000
_cell.length_c   1.000
_cell.angle_alpha   90.00
_cell.angle_beta   90.00
_cell.angle_gamma   90.00
#
_symmetry.space_group_name_H-M   'P 1'
#
loop_
_entity.id
_entity.type
_entity.pdbx_description
1 polymer ?
#
loop_
_entity_poly.entity_id
_entity_poly.type
_entity_poly.pdbx_seq_one_letter_code
_entity_poly.pdbx_strand_id
1 'polypeptide(L)'
;MDHGTKEKLRTSPLPSSLALTRQSSKHINPVLGCRSARDVRVTSARKDDGPTHGVSEMIVGVLGGGQLGRMLCQAASKMAIKIMVLDPLENCPASALAYHHMVGSFDDSSMVQEFAKRCGVLTVEIEHVDVATLEMLEQQGVDCQPKASTIRIIQDKYLQKVHFSQHAIPLPEFMQIEDLEGAKRAGDLFGYPLMIKSKRLAYDGRGNAVANSVEELSSAVTALGGFDRGLYVEKWAPFVKELAVIVARERDDSILCYPVVETIHRENICHIVKAPANVTWEIRNRATDVAYKAVSSLEGAGVFAVELFLTGDGQILLNEVAPRPHNSGHHTIESCYTSQYEQHLRAVAGLPLGDPSMKSPAAIMYNILGEDEGESGFVLAHQLIRRALSIPRATVHWYDKPEMRKQRKMGHVTIVGSSLGEVEEQLKAMLKEESSSYPSAVTPHVGIIMGSDSDLPVMKDAARILDMFAVPYEVKIVSAHRTPEVMFSYASSAWQRGIQVIIAGAGGAAHLPGMVAALTPLPVIGVPVRASALDGLDSLLSIVQMPRGVPVATVAINNATNAGLLAVRMLGIKDVDLLARMSQYQEDTKNDVLKKAEKLENDGWESYLNP
;
A
#
# COMPACT_ATOMS: atom_id res chain seq x y z
N MET A 1 -75.64 2.06 10.14
CA MET A 1 -74.98 2.30 11.41
C MET A 1 -73.50 2.59 11.02
N ASP A 2 -73.22 3.74 10.62
CA ASP A 2 -73.08 5.03 11.27
C ASP A 2 -71.65 5.22 11.89
N HIS A 3 -71.09 6.27 11.44
CA HIS A 3 -70.01 7.19 11.77
C HIS A 3 -68.58 6.82 11.24
N GLY A 4 -67.92 7.51 10.34
CA GLY A 4 -67.91 8.93 10.01
C GLY A 4 -66.87 9.70 10.84
N THR A 5 -65.68 9.94 10.26
CA THR A 5 -65.00 11.23 10.50
C THR A 5 -63.90 11.48 9.46
N LYS A 6 -64.13 12.56 8.74
CA LYS A 6 -63.16 13.27 7.88
C LYS A 6 -62.26 14.14 8.76
N GLU A 7 -60.98 14.19 8.48
CA GLU A 7 -60.21 15.36 8.89
C GLU A 7 -59.24 15.85 7.79
N LYS A 8 -59.28 17.13 7.67
CA LYS A 8 -58.97 18.09 6.63
C LYS A 8 -57.45 18.27 6.38
N LEU A 9 -57.14 18.38 5.08
CA LEU A 9 -56.00 19.10 4.54
C LEU A 9 -55.95 20.53 5.10
N ARG A 10 -54.74 20.97 5.56
CA ARG A 10 -54.39 22.38 5.68
C ARG A 10 -53.13 22.65 4.83
N THR A 11 -53.39 23.36 3.77
CA THR A 11 -52.42 24.18 3.00
C THR A 11 -52.21 25.50 3.70
N SER A 12 -50.99 26.00 3.76
CA SER A 12 -50.73 27.45 3.82
C SER A 12 -49.29 27.77 3.39
N PRO A 13 -49.02 29.00 2.95
CA PRO A 13 -48.26 29.27 1.75
C PRO A 13 -46.90 29.89 2.01
N LEU A 14 -46.08 29.90 0.97
CA LEU A 14 -44.82 30.67 0.86
C LEU A 14 -45.08 32.18 0.90
N PRO A 15 -44.12 33.00 1.39
CA PRO A 15 -43.99 34.37 0.94
C PRO A 15 -42.66 34.58 0.15
N SER A 16 -42.85 35.34 -0.87
CA SER A 16 -41.89 35.88 -1.80
C SER A 16 -41.20 37.17 -1.28
N SER A 17 -39.93 37.34 -1.70
CA SER A 17 -39.24 38.55 -2.19
C SER A 17 -38.86 39.71 -1.25
N LEU A 18 -37.56 40.02 -1.42
CA LEU A 18 -36.92 41.34 -1.52
C LEU A 18 -36.79 42.26 -0.27
N ALA A 19 -35.56 42.55 0.17
CA ALA A 19 -34.94 43.84 -0.05
C ALA A 19 -33.55 43.96 0.60
N LEU A 20 -32.59 44.44 -0.16
CA LEU A 20 -31.31 44.93 0.28
C LEU A 20 -31.45 46.17 1.18
N THR A 21 -30.80 46.16 2.36
CA THR A 21 -30.30 47.39 2.97
C THR A 21 -29.00 47.13 3.73
N ARG A 22 -27.98 47.88 3.35
CA ARG A 22 -26.73 48.03 4.09
C ARG A 22 -27.03 48.76 5.40
N GLN A 23 -26.54 48.26 6.52
CA GLN A 23 -26.07 49.13 7.60
C GLN A 23 -24.97 48.47 8.43
N SER A 24 -24.05 49.32 8.80
CA SER A 24 -22.75 49.20 9.45
C SER A 24 -22.74 48.58 10.84
N SER A 25 -21.63 47.88 11.08
CA SER A 25 -20.83 47.77 12.32
C SER A 25 -21.51 47.63 13.67
N LYS A 26 -21.25 46.50 14.36
CA LYS A 26 -20.74 46.53 15.75
C LYS A 26 -20.19 45.17 16.16
N HIS A 27 -19.07 45.19 16.84
CA HIS A 27 -18.30 44.12 17.43
C HIS A 27 -19.14 43.09 18.20
N ILE A 28 -18.91 41.80 17.89
CA ILE A 28 -19.07 40.73 18.88
C ILE A 28 -17.84 39.81 18.72
N ASN A 29 -16.97 39.82 19.74
CA ASN A 29 -15.90 38.87 19.93
C ASN A 29 -16.48 37.51 20.35
N PRO A 30 -16.10 36.41 19.71
CA PRO A 30 -16.07 35.11 20.37
C PRO A 30 -14.65 34.89 20.91
N VAL A 31 -14.57 34.87 22.23
CA VAL A 31 -13.41 34.38 22.97
C VAL A 31 -13.27 32.87 22.69
N LEU A 32 -12.46 32.51 21.72
CA LEU A 32 -11.84 31.20 21.64
C LEU A 32 -10.44 31.37 22.19
N GLY A 33 -10.24 30.85 23.40
CA GLY A 33 -8.97 30.82 24.07
C GLY A 33 -7.90 30.12 23.22
N CYS A 34 -7.09 30.92 22.57
CA CYS A 34 -5.80 30.51 22.07
C CYS A 34 -4.95 30.17 23.30
N ARG A 35 -4.75 28.87 23.58
CA ARG A 35 -3.69 28.47 24.52
C ARG A 35 -2.38 28.92 23.90
N SER A 36 -1.70 29.78 24.63
CA SER A 36 -0.38 30.28 24.32
C SER A 36 0.53 29.12 23.88
N ALA A 37 1.12 29.27 22.70
CA ALA A 37 2.29 28.50 22.33
C ALA A 37 3.30 28.65 23.49
N ARG A 38 3.58 27.54 24.18
CA ARG A 38 4.73 27.47 25.07
C ARG A 38 5.94 27.70 24.19
N ASP A 39 6.72 28.69 24.52
CA ASP A 39 8.05 28.91 23.98
C ASP A 39 8.85 27.59 24.14
N VAL A 40 8.88 26.79 23.10
CA VAL A 40 9.86 25.72 22.95
C VAL A 40 11.17 26.48 22.77
N ARG A 41 11.99 26.55 23.80
CA ARG A 41 13.37 26.99 23.69
C ARG A 41 14.05 26.04 22.70
N VAL A 42 14.09 26.44 21.45
CA VAL A 42 14.99 25.87 20.45
C VAL A 42 16.40 26.12 20.96
N THR A 43 17.03 25.08 21.50
CA THR A 43 18.48 25.13 21.79
C THR A 43 19.15 25.47 20.48
N SER A 44 19.87 26.58 20.46
CA SER A 44 20.50 27.14 19.27
C SER A 44 21.44 26.15 18.61
N ALA A 45 20.97 25.47 17.58
CA ALA A 45 21.85 24.89 16.57
C ALA A 45 22.72 26.02 16.02
N ARG A 46 24.03 25.83 15.95
CA ARG A 46 24.94 26.80 15.32
C ARG A 46 24.42 27.09 13.93
N LYS A 47 24.12 28.36 13.65
CA LYS A 47 23.73 28.83 12.33
C LYS A 47 24.86 28.52 11.36
N ASP A 48 24.56 27.76 10.31
CA ASP A 48 25.38 27.74 9.12
C ASP A 48 25.34 29.14 8.50
N ASP A 49 26.49 29.77 8.26
CA ASP A 49 26.60 31.20 7.89
C ASP A 49 26.08 31.54 6.47
N GLY A 50 25.33 30.62 5.82
CA GLY A 50 24.73 30.82 4.50
C GLY A 50 23.21 30.99 4.54
N PRO A 51 22.62 31.68 3.57
CA PRO A 51 21.18 31.77 3.45
C PRO A 51 20.57 30.39 3.20
N THR A 52 19.69 29.95 4.09
CA THR A 52 18.99 28.64 3.95
C THR A 52 17.72 28.86 3.15
N HIS A 53 17.59 28.14 2.05
CA HIS A 53 16.41 28.20 1.16
C HIS A 53 15.50 26.96 1.29
N GLY A 54 15.76 26.08 2.27
CA GLY A 54 14.99 24.86 2.50
C GLY A 54 13.77 25.07 3.40
N VAL A 55 12.94 24.05 3.54
CA VAL A 55 11.76 24.06 4.43
C VAL A 55 12.15 23.97 5.92
N SER A 56 13.42 23.68 6.23
CA SER A 56 14.00 23.66 7.56
C SER A 56 15.45 24.11 7.52
N GLU A 57 15.86 24.95 8.47
CA GLU A 57 17.27 25.31 8.68
C GLU A 57 18.05 24.22 9.44
N MET A 58 17.35 23.20 9.94
CA MET A 58 17.90 22.13 10.73
C MET A 58 18.71 21.17 9.87
N ILE A 59 19.92 20.86 10.29
CA ILE A 59 20.73 19.78 9.68
C ILE A 59 20.33 18.47 10.37
N VAL A 60 19.86 17.52 9.58
CA VAL A 60 19.53 16.17 10.06
C VAL A 60 20.78 15.29 9.99
N GLY A 61 21.25 14.83 11.14
CA GLY A 61 22.35 13.88 11.25
C GLY A 61 21.83 12.45 11.22
N VAL A 62 22.34 11.62 10.33
CA VAL A 62 21.96 10.21 10.19
C VAL A 62 23.14 9.33 10.59
N LEU A 63 22.94 8.48 11.59
CA LEU A 63 23.90 7.47 11.99
C LEU A 63 23.75 6.25 11.08
N GLY A 64 24.73 6.06 10.19
CA GLY A 64 24.74 5.13 9.08
C GLY A 64 24.50 5.80 7.73
N GLY A 65 25.26 5.37 6.72
CA GLY A 65 25.19 5.88 5.33
C GLY A 65 24.86 4.80 4.31
N GLY A 66 24.13 3.75 4.70
CA GLY A 66 23.72 2.66 3.84
C GLY A 66 22.58 3.03 2.87
N GLN A 67 21.82 2.01 2.42
CA GLN A 67 20.74 2.24 1.45
C GLN A 67 19.61 3.13 2.00
N LEU A 68 19.30 3.06 3.30
CA LEU A 68 18.25 3.88 3.89
C LEU A 68 18.72 5.34 3.98
N GLY A 69 19.97 5.57 4.40
CA GLY A 69 20.59 6.89 4.40
C GLY A 69 20.61 7.50 2.98
N ARG A 70 20.94 6.70 1.94
CA ARG A 70 20.86 7.14 0.54
C ARG A 70 19.45 7.60 0.16
N MET A 71 18.41 6.81 0.47
CA MET A 71 17.03 7.16 0.16
C MET A 71 16.50 8.32 1.02
N LEU A 72 16.98 8.49 2.25
CA LEU A 72 16.71 9.69 3.06
C LEU A 72 17.30 10.94 2.37
N CYS A 73 18.54 10.88 1.88
CA CYS A 73 19.15 11.99 1.13
C CYS A 73 18.35 12.34 -0.14
N GLN A 74 17.84 11.35 -0.88
CA GLN A 74 16.99 11.57 -2.04
C GLN A 74 15.67 12.28 -1.67
N ALA A 75 15.01 11.85 -0.59
CA ALA A 75 13.79 12.50 -0.10
C ALA A 75 14.06 13.92 0.41
N ALA A 76 15.15 14.14 1.14
CA ALA A 76 15.58 15.44 1.65
C ALA A 76 15.84 16.47 0.55
N SER A 77 16.39 16.03 -0.58
CA SER A 77 16.67 16.88 -1.74
C SER A 77 15.42 17.61 -2.25
N LYS A 78 14.24 16.97 -2.25
CA LYS A 78 12.98 17.58 -2.67
C LYS A 78 12.52 18.71 -1.75
N MET A 79 12.92 18.67 -0.48
CA MET A 79 12.56 19.65 0.56
C MET A 79 13.70 20.62 0.87
N ALA A 80 14.84 20.51 0.16
CA ALA A 80 16.06 21.24 0.44
C ALA A 80 16.52 21.12 1.92
N ILE A 81 16.28 19.95 2.56
CA ILE A 81 16.76 19.61 3.89
C ILE A 81 18.20 19.11 3.77
N LYS A 82 19.11 19.64 4.59
CA LYS A 82 20.51 19.20 4.64
C LYS A 82 20.62 17.94 5.48
N ILE A 83 21.19 16.87 4.91
CA ILE A 83 21.51 15.63 5.63
C ILE A 83 23.03 15.48 5.75
N MET A 84 23.51 15.27 6.97
CA MET A 84 24.84 14.76 7.24
C MET A 84 24.75 13.27 7.57
N VAL A 85 25.73 12.48 7.12
CA VAL A 85 25.83 11.06 7.46
C VAL A 85 27.14 10.76 8.17
N LEU A 86 27.11 9.84 9.14
CA LEU A 86 28.27 9.26 9.80
C LEU A 86 28.34 7.77 9.44
N ASP A 87 29.35 7.36 8.68
CA ASP A 87 29.52 5.97 8.25
C ASP A 87 31.02 5.63 8.13
N PRO A 88 31.46 4.44 8.54
CA PRO A 88 32.86 4.05 8.47
C PRO A 88 33.39 3.84 7.04
N LEU A 89 32.51 3.62 6.06
CA LEU A 89 32.92 3.41 4.66
C LEU A 89 32.97 4.74 3.93
N GLU A 90 34.15 5.10 3.40
CA GLU A 90 34.33 6.34 2.62
C GLU A 90 33.37 6.45 1.44
N ASN A 91 33.11 5.33 0.75
CA ASN A 91 32.17 5.24 -0.38
C ASN A 91 30.87 4.55 0.03
N CYS A 92 30.26 4.95 1.15
CA CYS A 92 28.95 4.42 1.54
C CYS A 92 27.86 4.85 0.56
N PRO A 93 26.75 4.10 0.44
CA PRO A 93 25.64 4.43 -0.48
C PRO A 93 25.11 5.86 -0.41
N ALA A 94 25.12 6.49 0.75
CA ALA A 94 24.65 7.85 0.96
C ALA A 94 25.70 8.93 0.66
N SER A 95 27.00 8.60 0.63
CA SER A 95 28.11 9.57 0.55
C SER A 95 28.00 10.53 -0.63
N ALA A 96 27.57 10.04 -1.80
CA ALA A 96 27.42 10.85 -3.01
C ALA A 96 26.21 11.79 -3.00
N LEU A 97 25.28 11.65 -2.05
CA LEU A 97 24.01 12.40 -2.01
C LEU A 97 23.87 13.24 -0.74
N ALA A 98 24.64 12.94 0.31
CA ALA A 98 24.62 13.67 1.56
C ALA A 98 25.21 15.08 1.38
N TYR A 99 24.65 16.07 2.10
CA TYR A 99 25.23 17.41 2.20
C TYR A 99 26.67 17.35 2.73
N HIS A 100 26.94 16.47 3.70
CA HIS A 100 28.26 16.19 4.22
C HIS A 100 28.32 14.73 4.72
N HIS A 101 29.45 14.07 4.44
CA HIS A 101 29.77 12.74 4.95
C HIS A 101 30.95 12.83 5.89
N MET A 102 30.79 12.40 7.13
CA MET A 102 31.85 12.23 8.10
C MET A 102 32.23 10.75 8.15
N VAL A 103 33.47 10.45 7.80
CA VAL A 103 34.00 9.07 7.84
C VAL A 103 34.33 8.71 9.28
N GLY A 104 33.64 7.71 9.82
CA GLY A 104 33.83 7.25 11.19
C GLY A 104 32.76 6.25 11.61
N SER A 105 33.03 5.48 12.67
CA SER A 105 32.05 4.50 13.16
C SER A 105 30.95 5.18 13.94
N PHE A 106 29.71 4.79 13.66
CA PHE A 106 28.54 5.17 14.46
C PHE A 106 28.44 4.40 15.78
N ASP A 107 29.36 3.45 16.05
CA ASP A 107 29.55 2.76 17.34
C ASP A 107 30.66 3.41 18.20
N ASP A 108 31.39 4.38 17.64
CA ASP A 108 32.44 5.11 18.37
C ASP A 108 31.83 6.34 19.03
N SER A 109 31.80 6.32 20.37
CA SER A 109 31.22 7.39 21.19
C SER A 109 31.83 8.76 20.88
N SER A 110 33.14 8.86 20.64
CA SER A 110 33.82 10.14 20.38
C SER A 110 33.44 10.70 19.02
N MET A 111 33.33 9.84 18.00
CA MET A 111 32.91 10.22 16.65
C MET A 111 31.43 10.66 16.64
N VAL A 112 30.54 9.93 17.33
CA VAL A 112 29.12 10.30 17.43
C VAL A 112 28.95 11.64 18.15
N GLN A 113 29.70 11.91 19.22
CA GLN A 113 29.67 13.19 19.93
C GLN A 113 30.15 14.36 19.05
N GLU A 114 31.25 14.19 18.29
CA GLU A 114 31.75 15.22 17.37
C GLU A 114 30.77 15.47 16.22
N PHE A 115 30.15 14.41 15.70
CA PHE A 115 29.10 14.48 14.68
C PHE A 115 27.86 15.23 15.18
N ALA A 116 27.42 14.92 16.40
CA ALA A 116 26.24 15.56 17.02
C ALA A 116 26.36 17.08 17.14
N LYS A 117 27.57 17.62 17.37
CA LYS A 117 27.80 19.07 17.47
C LYS A 117 27.46 19.83 16.19
N ARG A 118 27.40 19.13 15.05
CA ARG A 118 27.13 19.71 13.72
C ARG A 118 25.69 19.55 13.25
N CYS A 119 24.87 18.82 14.03
CA CYS A 119 23.51 18.48 13.67
C CYS A 119 22.50 19.15 14.58
N GLY A 120 21.33 19.47 14.04
CA GLY A 120 20.21 19.99 14.82
C GLY A 120 19.35 18.87 15.40
N VAL A 121 19.33 17.71 14.77
CA VAL A 121 18.67 16.49 15.23
C VAL A 121 19.47 15.28 14.76
N LEU A 122 19.56 14.25 15.59
CA LEU A 122 20.14 12.96 15.24
C LEU A 122 19.05 11.93 14.97
N THR A 123 19.21 11.14 13.92
CA THR A 123 18.39 9.96 13.64
C THR A 123 19.26 8.78 13.21
N VAL A 124 18.67 7.60 13.08
CA VAL A 124 19.38 6.38 12.75
C VAL A 124 18.85 5.77 11.46
N GLU A 125 19.73 5.19 10.64
CA GLU A 125 19.33 4.29 9.57
C GLU A 125 19.47 2.81 9.94
N ILE A 126 20.17 2.55 11.04
CA ILE A 126 20.40 1.22 11.60
C ILE A 126 20.28 1.29 13.12
N GLU A 127 19.66 0.29 13.70
CA GLU A 127 19.47 0.21 15.16
C GLU A 127 20.73 -0.20 15.94
N HIS A 128 21.79 -0.63 15.26
CA HIS A 128 23.05 -1.08 15.88
C HIS A 128 24.00 0.09 16.15
N VAL A 129 23.55 1.05 16.95
CA VAL A 129 24.30 2.23 17.38
C VAL A 129 24.63 2.14 18.87
N ASP A 130 25.62 2.89 19.36
CA ASP A 130 25.89 2.99 20.79
C ASP A 130 24.81 3.83 21.49
N VAL A 131 23.81 3.14 22.04
CA VAL A 131 22.69 3.76 22.76
C VAL A 131 23.14 4.50 24.02
N ALA A 132 24.20 4.03 24.72
CA ALA A 132 24.69 4.73 25.90
C ALA A 132 25.19 6.13 25.55
N THR A 133 25.86 6.27 24.41
CA THR A 133 26.25 7.58 23.87
C THR A 133 25.03 8.44 23.52
N LEU A 134 23.98 7.88 22.90
CA LEU A 134 22.78 8.64 22.60
C LEU A 134 22.05 9.13 23.86
N GLU A 135 21.95 8.30 24.89
CA GLU A 135 21.36 8.67 26.18
C GLU A 135 22.15 9.81 26.84
N MET A 136 23.47 9.75 26.82
CA MET A 136 24.34 10.82 27.31
C MET A 136 24.14 12.12 26.53
N LEU A 137 24.05 12.03 25.20
CA LEU A 137 23.83 13.19 24.35
C LEU A 137 22.44 13.84 24.60
N GLU A 138 21.40 13.03 24.82
CA GLU A 138 20.07 13.53 25.21
C GLU A 138 20.12 14.27 26.55
N GLN A 139 20.85 13.76 27.54
CA GLN A 139 21.06 14.45 28.82
C GLN A 139 21.79 15.78 28.65
N GLN A 140 22.63 15.91 27.63
CA GLN A 140 23.34 17.15 27.27
C GLN A 140 22.47 18.08 26.40
N GLY A 141 21.23 17.70 26.09
CA GLY A 141 20.29 18.51 25.32
C GLY A 141 20.36 18.32 23.81
N VAL A 142 21.06 17.30 23.33
CA VAL A 142 21.03 16.92 21.89
C VAL A 142 19.68 16.27 21.57
N ASP A 143 19.08 16.69 20.48
CA ASP A 143 17.82 16.13 20.02
C ASP A 143 18.03 14.82 19.25
N CYS A 144 17.67 13.69 19.84
CA CYS A 144 17.71 12.37 19.22
C CYS A 144 16.29 11.89 18.89
N GLN A 145 16.06 11.48 17.65
CA GLN A 145 14.75 11.03 17.17
C GLN A 145 14.90 9.76 16.29
N PRO A 146 14.25 8.63 16.62
CA PRO A 146 13.47 8.43 17.85
C PRO A 146 14.38 8.47 19.12
N LYS A 147 13.75 8.48 20.30
CA LYS A 147 14.47 8.57 21.59
C LYS A 147 15.41 7.40 21.81
N ALA A 148 16.52 7.67 22.52
CA ALA A 148 17.48 6.62 22.87
C ALA A 148 16.85 5.47 23.67
N SER A 149 15.87 5.76 24.54
CA SER A 149 15.05 4.75 25.25
C SER A 149 14.35 3.79 24.28
N THR A 150 13.76 4.30 23.20
CA THR A 150 13.12 3.48 22.17
C THR A 150 14.13 2.63 21.41
N ILE A 151 15.29 3.20 21.04
CA ILE A 151 16.35 2.44 20.34
C ILE A 151 16.86 1.31 21.25
N ARG A 152 17.02 1.56 22.56
CA ARG A 152 17.42 0.55 23.55
C ARG A 152 16.46 -0.63 23.61
N ILE A 153 15.14 -0.34 23.65
CA ILE A 153 14.09 -1.38 23.64
C ILE A 153 14.18 -2.22 22.36
N ILE A 154 14.35 -1.57 21.21
CA ILE A 154 14.30 -2.23 19.90
C ILE A 154 15.57 -3.03 19.60
N GLN A 155 16.74 -2.57 20.03
CA GLN A 155 18.02 -3.27 19.84
C GLN A 155 18.04 -4.67 20.47
N ASP A 156 17.33 -4.85 21.59
CA ASP A 156 17.22 -6.12 22.28
C ASP A 156 15.85 -6.73 22.00
N LYS A 157 15.81 -7.77 21.18
CA LYS A 157 14.56 -8.40 20.74
C LYS A 157 13.74 -8.98 21.91
N TYR A 158 14.41 -9.42 22.99
CA TYR A 158 13.71 -9.90 24.19
C TYR A 158 13.12 -8.72 24.98
N LEU A 159 13.88 -7.63 25.19
CA LEU A 159 13.34 -6.42 25.84
C LEU A 159 12.17 -5.85 25.06
N GLN A 160 12.25 -5.89 23.73
CA GLN A 160 11.14 -5.48 22.86
C GLN A 160 9.87 -6.29 23.14
N LYS A 161 9.98 -7.63 23.26
CA LYS A 161 8.85 -8.50 23.61
C LYS A 161 8.30 -8.20 25.00
N VAL A 162 9.18 -8.02 26.00
CA VAL A 162 8.77 -7.64 27.37
C VAL A 162 8.01 -6.31 27.37
N HIS A 163 8.54 -5.29 26.69
CA HIS A 163 7.89 -3.98 26.57
C HIS A 163 6.47 -4.10 25.98
N PHE A 164 6.34 -4.77 24.84
CA PHE A 164 5.04 -4.89 24.16
C PHE A 164 4.06 -5.79 24.94
N SER A 165 4.55 -6.81 25.64
CA SER A 165 3.72 -7.62 26.54
C SER A 165 3.14 -6.80 27.68
N GLN A 166 3.93 -5.91 28.29
CA GLN A 166 3.46 -4.98 29.34
C GLN A 166 2.39 -4.00 28.84
N HIS A 167 2.39 -3.68 27.54
CA HIS A 167 1.39 -2.83 26.90
C HIS A 167 0.23 -3.61 26.27
N ALA A 168 0.08 -4.89 26.60
CA ALA A 168 -0.97 -5.78 26.09
C ALA A 168 -1.04 -5.85 24.56
N ILE A 169 0.09 -5.74 23.88
CA ILE A 169 0.19 -5.96 22.44
C ILE A 169 0.22 -7.47 22.18
N PRO A 170 -0.60 -8.00 21.26
CA PRO A 170 -0.60 -9.42 20.93
C PRO A 170 0.75 -9.89 20.38
N LEU A 171 1.33 -10.92 21.01
CA LEU A 171 2.64 -11.48 20.70
C LEU A 171 2.58 -13.01 20.69
N PRO A 172 3.46 -13.72 19.97
CA PRO A 172 3.76 -15.10 20.28
C PRO A 172 4.25 -15.21 21.73
N GLU A 173 3.89 -16.28 22.43
CA GLU A 173 4.41 -16.56 23.77
C GLU A 173 5.94 -16.70 23.72
N PHE A 174 6.65 -16.16 24.71
CA PHE A 174 8.10 -16.11 24.69
C PHE A 174 8.71 -16.30 26.08
N MET A 175 9.94 -16.79 26.12
CA MET A 175 10.68 -17.00 27.36
C MET A 175 12.17 -16.85 27.15
N GLN A 176 12.87 -16.20 28.08
CA GLN A 176 14.33 -16.16 28.10
C GLN A 176 14.89 -17.55 28.46
N ILE A 177 15.99 -17.93 27.82
CA ILE A 177 16.71 -19.16 28.11
C ILE A 177 18.18 -18.85 28.36
N GLU A 178 18.74 -19.47 29.41
CA GLU A 178 20.13 -19.28 29.86
C GLU A 178 20.95 -20.55 29.75
N ASP A 179 20.26 -21.70 29.66
CA ASP A 179 20.84 -23.03 29.59
C ASP A 179 19.93 -24.00 28.81
N LEU A 180 20.42 -25.22 28.59
CA LEU A 180 19.68 -26.24 27.84
C LEU A 180 18.42 -26.71 28.62
N GLU A 181 18.45 -26.71 29.93
CA GLU A 181 17.29 -27.07 30.75
C GLU A 181 16.19 -26.00 30.64
N GLY A 182 16.56 -24.73 30.58
CA GLY A 182 15.64 -23.64 30.25
C GLY A 182 15.00 -23.81 28.89
N ALA A 183 15.79 -24.21 27.88
CA ALA A 183 15.27 -24.47 26.52
C ALA A 183 14.31 -25.69 26.52
N LYS A 184 14.59 -26.74 27.25
CA LYS A 184 13.70 -27.91 27.43
C LYS A 184 12.38 -27.51 28.10
N ARG A 185 12.46 -26.74 29.21
CA ARG A 185 11.24 -26.19 29.86
C ARG A 185 10.39 -25.37 28.93
N ALA A 186 11.00 -24.58 28.00
CA ALA A 186 10.25 -23.88 26.98
C ALA A 186 9.54 -24.84 26.01
N GLY A 187 10.20 -25.96 25.66
CA GLY A 187 9.60 -27.02 24.85
C GLY A 187 8.41 -27.68 25.52
N ASP A 188 8.54 -27.97 26.80
CA ASP A 188 7.44 -28.54 27.61
C ASP A 188 6.25 -27.59 27.73
N LEU A 189 6.50 -26.28 27.81
CA LEU A 189 5.46 -25.26 27.96
C LEU A 189 4.77 -24.91 26.64
N PHE A 190 5.53 -24.71 25.58
CA PHE A 190 5.04 -24.17 24.29
C PHE A 190 4.76 -25.24 23.22
N GLY A 191 5.31 -26.44 23.41
CA GLY A 191 5.36 -27.48 22.38
C GLY A 191 6.41 -27.19 21.29
N TYR A 192 6.50 -28.10 20.34
CA TYR A 192 7.40 -27.96 19.18
C TYR A 192 6.59 -27.75 17.89
N PRO A 193 7.15 -27.07 16.87
CA PRO A 193 8.50 -26.49 16.85
C PRO A 193 8.63 -25.23 17.71
N LEU A 194 9.88 -24.94 18.12
CA LEU A 194 10.25 -23.70 18.82
C LEU A 194 11.09 -22.81 17.91
N MET A 195 10.92 -21.50 18.03
CA MET A 195 11.79 -20.51 17.41
C MET A 195 12.77 -19.97 18.45
N ILE A 196 14.04 -20.32 18.33
CA ILE A 196 15.13 -19.81 19.20
C ILE A 196 15.73 -18.58 18.52
N LYS A 197 15.87 -17.49 19.25
CA LYS A 197 16.35 -16.20 18.71
C LYS A 197 17.45 -15.61 19.59
N SER A 198 18.41 -14.97 18.93
CA SER A 198 19.41 -14.12 19.60
C SER A 198 18.74 -12.82 20.04
N LYS A 199 19.04 -12.34 21.25
CA LYS A 199 18.51 -11.07 21.77
C LYS A 199 18.99 -9.86 20.98
N ARG A 200 20.25 -9.88 20.53
CA ARG A 200 20.92 -8.77 19.82
C ARG A 200 21.54 -9.22 18.52
N LEU A 201 21.76 -8.27 17.61
CA LEU A 201 22.43 -8.46 16.32
C LEU A 201 21.73 -9.47 15.39
N ALA A 202 20.43 -9.67 15.57
CA ALA A 202 19.59 -10.48 14.70
C ALA A 202 18.97 -9.63 13.59
N TYR A 203 19.29 -9.93 12.32
CA TYR A 203 18.77 -9.23 11.13
C TYR A 203 18.76 -10.17 9.91
N ASP A 204 17.87 -9.95 8.96
CA ASP A 204 17.74 -10.72 7.71
C ASP A 204 17.83 -12.25 7.95
N GLY A 205 17.12 -12.77 8.98
CA GLY A 205 17.09 -14.17 9.37
C GLY A 205 18.32 -14.70 10.10
N ARG A 206 19.37 -13.92 10.23
CA ARG A 206 20.52 -14.25 11.07
C ARG A 206 20.14 -14.09 12.54
N GLY A 207 20.54 -15.04 13.37
CA GLY A 207 20.19 -15.05 14.78
C GLY A 207 18.85 -15.72 15.10
N ASN A 208 18.27 -16.48 14.17
CA ASN A 208 17.09 -17.32 14.36
C ASN A 208 17.41 -18.78 14.04
N ALA A 209 16.92 -19.71 14.85
CA ALA A 209 17.01 -21.15 14.60
C ALA A 209 15.72 -21.84 15.03
N VAL A 210 15.26 -22.82 14.26
CA VAL A 210 14.09 -23.64 14.59
C VAL A 210 14.56 -24.94 15.23
N ALA A 211 13.92 -25.34 16.31
CA ALA A 211 14.05 -26.67 16.89
C ALA A 211 12.70 -27.39 16.78
N ASN A 212 12.66 -28.48 16.00
CA ASN A 212 11.44 -29.25 15.76
C ASN A 212 11.20 -30.30 16.85
N SER A 213 12.21 -30.56 17.66
CA SER A 213 12.12 -31.52 18.78
C SER A 213 13.15 -31.16 19.86
N VAL A 214 13.08 -31.88 21.01
CA VAL A 214 14.02 -31.68 22.12
C VAL A 214 15.47 -32.03 21.75
N GLU A 215 15.65 -32.99 20.83
CA GLU A 215 16.96 -33.43 20.35
C GLU A 215 17.65 -32.33 19.51
N GLU A 216 16.87 -31.51 18.82
CA GLU A 216 17.39 -30.41 17.97
C GLU A 216 17.77 -29.17 18.77
N LEU A 217 17.36 -29.01 20.03
CA LEU A 217 17.63 -27.83 20.83
C LEU A 217 19.13 -27.50 20.94
N SER A 218 19.98 -28.50 21.19
CA SER A 218 21.41 -28.31 21.34
C SER A 218 22.06 -27.82 20.05
N SER A 219 21.66 -28.38 18.90
CA SER A 219 22.18 -27.98 17.61
C SER A 219 21.70 -26.56 17.21
N ALA A 220 20.44 -26.23 17.48
CA ALA A 220 19.88 -24.89 17.23
C ALA A 220 20.57 -23.82 18.08
N VAL A 221 20.81 -24.07 19.37
CA VAL A 221 21.56 -23.17 20.25
C VAL A 221 23.02 -23.00 19.78
N THR A 222 23.67 -24.09 19.39
CA THR A 222 25.04 -24.05 18.86
C THR A 222 25.15 -23.23 17.58
N ALA A 223 24.19 -23.36 16.67
CA ALA A 223 24.11 -22.58 15.44
C ALA A 223 23.99 -21.06 15.71
N LEU A 224 23.42 -20.67 16.85
CA LEU A 224 23.30 -19.26 17.29
C LEU A 224 24.51 -18.77 18.09
N GLY A 225 25.54 -19.60 18.30
CA GLY A 225 26.76 -19.25 19.00
C GLY A 225 26.72 -19.45 20.51
N GLY A 226 25.74 -20.22 21.02
CA GLY A 226 25.61 -20.59 22.42
C GLY A 226 24.86 -19.58 23.29
N PHE A 227 24.63 -19.97 24.54
CA PHE A 227 23.84 -19.19 25.52
C PHE A 227 24.50 -17.86 25.91
N ASP A 228 25.83 -17.75 25.87
CA ASP A 228 26.56 -16.51 26.18
C ASP A 228 26.20 -15.32 25.29
N ARG A 229 25.63 -15.58 24.12
CA ARG A 229 25.11 -14.56 23.21
C ARG A 229 23.78 -13.94 23.68
N GLY A 230 23.16 -14.52 24.72
CA GLY A 230 21.83 -14.17 25.18
C GLY A 230 20.77 -14.65 24.19
N LEU A 231 20.06 -15.69 24.56
CA LEU A 231 19.02 -16.32 23.76
C LEU A 231 17.65 -16.22 24.43
N TYR A 232 16.61 -16.29 23.61
CA TYR A 232 15.23 -16.46 24.05
C TYR A 232 14.48 -17.35 23.07
N VAL A 233 13.36 -17.89 23.50
CA VAL A 233 12.51 -18.77 22.71
C VAL A 233 11.17 -18.10 22.49
N GLU A 234 10.62 -18.24 21.32
CA GLU A 234 9.22 -17.95 21.00
C GLU A 234 8.50 -19.26 20.64
N LYS A 235 7.26 -19.37 21.10
CA LYS A 235 6.33 -20.37 20.61
C LYS A 235 6.14 -20.17 19.11
N TRP A 236 6.16 -21.26 18.36
CA TRP A 236 5.91 -21.20 16.92
C TRP A 236 4.55 -20.57 16.62
N ALA A 237 4.54 -19.47 15.88
CA ALA A 237 3.32 -18.85 15.40
C ALA A 237 2.88 -19.54 14.08
N PRO A 238 1.69 -20.19 14.04
CA PRO A 238 1.21 -20.86 12.83
C PRO A 238 0.62 -19.83 11.85
N PHE A 239 1.45 -18.91 11.37
CA PHE A 239 1.01 -17.85 10.48
C PHE A 239 0.77 -18.36 9.05
N VAL A 240 -0.22 -17.76 8.39
CA VAL A 240 -0.56 -17.99 6.98
C VAL A 240 -0.06 -16.87 6.08
N LYS A 241 0.19 -15.69 6.65
CA LYS A 241 0.77 -14.52 5.96
C LYS A 241 1.61 -13.70 6.92
N GLU A 242 2.64 -13.08 6.35
CA GLU A 242 3.36 -12.01 7.01
C GLU A 242 2.85 -10.67 6.49
N LEU A 243 2.59 -9.75 7.41
CA LEU A 243 2.10 -8.40 7.12
C LEU A 243 3.07 -7.38 7.70
N ALA A 244 3.05 -6.18 7.14
CA ALA A 244 3.77 -5.06 7.73
C ALA A 244 2.96 -3.77 7.64
N VAL A 245 3.17 -2.89 8.61
CA VAL A 245 2.59 -1.54 8.65
C VAL A 245 3.70 -0.56 8.94
N ILE A 246 3.88 0.41 8.07
CA ILE A 246 4.74 1.57 8.34
C ILE A 246 3.91 2.57 9.14
N VAL A 247 4.48 3.05 10.23
CA VAL A 247 3.83 3.99 11.16
C VAL A 247 4.72 5.20 11.33
N ALA A 248 4.17 6.39 11.15
CA ALA A 248 4.86 7.65 11.41
C ALA A 248 4.34 8.26 12.71
N ARG A 249 5.25 8.70 13.57
CA ARG A 249 4.94 9.43 14.81
C ARG A 249 5.61 10.79 14.77
N GLU A 250 4.83 11.83 15.02
CA GLU A 250 5.30 13.22 15.12
C GLU A 250 5.77 13.55 16.54
N ARG A 251 6.39 14.71 16.71
CA ARG A 251 6.89 15.20 18.00
C ARG A 251 5.79 15.55 19.00
N ASP A 252 4.58 15.79 18.53
CA ASP A 252 3.37 16.03 19.35
C ASP A 252 2.61 14.75 19.68
N ASP A 253 3.21 13.59 19.40
CA ASP A 253 2.65 12.24 19.60
C ASP A 253 1.51 11.89 18.63
N SER A 254 1.23 12.69 17.61
CA SER A 254 0.32 12.31 16.55
C SER A 254 0.90 11.16 15.72
N ILE A 255 0.04 10.20 15.34
CA ILE A 255 0.45 8.97 14.64
C ILE A 255 -0.38 8.78 13.39
N LEU A 256 0.31 8.47 12.28
CA LEU A 256 -0.30 8.06 11.01
C LEU A 256 0.22 6.68 10.60
N CYS A 257 -0.69 5.80 10.20
CA CYS A 257 -0.37 4.48 9.68
C CYS A 257 -0.49 4.44 8.15
N TYR A 258 0.48 3.84 7.49
CA TYR A 258 0.41 3.50 6.07
C TYR A 258 -0.50 2.29 5.86
N PRO A 259 -1.01 2.08 4.64
CA PRO A 259 -1.75 0.87 4.29
C PRO A 259 -0.96 -0.40 4.61
N VAL A 260 -1.67 -1.40 5.13
CA VAL A 260 -1.09 -2.71 5.44
C VAL A 260 -0.59 -3.38 4.17
N VAL A 261 0.61 -3.91 4.21
CA VAL A 261 1.24 -4.65 3.11
C VAL A 261 1.45 -6.11 3.48
N GLU A 262 1.49 -6.98 2.47
CA GLU A 262 1.90 -8.38 2.60
C GLU A 262 3.37 -8.52 2.21
N THR A 263 4.17 -9.15 3.08
CA THR A 263 5.59 -9.42 2.83
C THR A 263 5.79 -10.91 2.55
N ILE A 264 6.59 -11.21 1.53
CA ILE A 264 6.91 -12.58 1.13
C ILE A 264 8.41 -12.77 1.32
N HIS A 265 8.77 -13.66 2.26
CA HIS A 265 10.14 -13.99 2.56
C HIS A 265 10.55 -15.31 1.90
N ARG A 266 11.81 -15.39 1.52
CA ARG A 266 12.50 -16.63 1.13
C ARG A 266 13.82 -16.67 1.88
N GLU A 267 14.12 -17.80 2.52
CA GLU A 267 15.32 -17.95 3.35
C GLU A 267 15.45 -16.80 4.39
N ASN A 268 14.32 -16.41 4.99
CA ASN A 268 14.20 -15.32 5.96
C ASN A 268 14.57 -13.91 5.44
N ILE A 269 14.69 -13.73 4.12
CA ILE A 269 14.94 -12.43 3.49
C ILE A 269 13.67 -11.99 2.76
N CYS A 270 13.23 -10.76 2.98
CA CYS A 270 12.10 -10.21 2.24
C CYS A 270 12.45 -10.11 0.75
N HIS A 271 11.68 -10.79 -0.09
CA HIS A 271 11.81 -10.76 -1.55
C HIS A 271 10.79 -9.84 -2.19
N ILE A 272 9.53 -9.92 -1.75
CA ILE A 272 8.41 -9.22 -2.37
C ILE A 272 7.57 -8.54 -1.29
N VAL A 273 7.13 -7.33 -1.59
CA VAL A 273 6.11 -6.62 -0.81
C VAL A 273 4.95 -6.29 -1.73
N LYS A 274 3.73 -6.68 -1.33
CA LYS A 274 2.48 -6.39 -2.05
C LYS A 274 1.67 -5.34 -1.31
N ALA A 275 1.34 -4.27 -1.97
CA ALA A 275 0.57 -3.15 -1.42
C ALA A 275 -0.71 -2.88 -2.26
N PRO A 276 -1.90 -2.81 -1.64
CA PRO A 276 -2.19 -3.20 -0.26
C PRO A 276 -2.17 -4.72 -0.08
N ALA A 277 -2.08 -5.19 1.17
CA ALA A 277 -2.16 -6.63 1.49
C ALA A 277 -3.47 -7.24 0.97
N ASN A 278 -3.39 -8.45 0.40
CA ASN A 278 -4.56 -9.19 -0.06
C ASN A 278 -5.22 -9.95 1.11
N VAL A 279 -5.88 -9.19 1.99
CA VAL A 279 -6.63 -9.68 3.15
C VAL A 279 -7.91 -8.85 3.30
N THR A 280 -8.86 -9.32 4.13
CA THR A 280 -10.11 -8.61 4.37
C THR A 280 -9.90 -7.26 5.03
N TRP A 281 -10.85 -6.35 4.88
CA TRP A 281 -10.83 -5.04 5.54
C TRP A 281 -10.71 -5.17 7.08
N GLU A 282 -11.36 -6.16 7.67
CA GLU A 282 -11.30 -6.41 9.10
C GLU A 282 -9.87 -6.77 9.56
N ILE A 283 -9.18 -7.63 8.82
CA ILE A 283 -7.79 -7.97 9.09
C ILE A 283 -6.87 -6.76 8.95
N ARG A 284 -7.09 -5.92 7.92
CA ARG A 284 -6.31 -4.68 7.75
C ARG A 284 -6.49 -3.75 8.96
N ASN A 285 -7.72 -3.55 9.42
CA ASN A 285 -7.98 -2.72 10.59
C ASN A 285 -7.31 -3.26 11.85
N ARG A 286 -7.44 -4.58 12.12
CA ARG A 286 -6.76 -5.21 13.27
C ARG A 286 -5.24 -5.05 13.21
N ALA A 287 -4.64 -5.25 12.02
CA ALA A 287 -3.20 -5.07 11.82
C ALA A 287 -2.77 -3.61 12.06
N THR A 288 -3.56 -2.65 11.56
CA THR A 288 -3.33 -1.22 11.80
C THR A 288 -3.45 -0.87 13.28
N ASP A 289 -4.46 -1.39 13.99
CA ASP A 289 -4.65 -1.15 15.42
C ASP A 289 -3.49 -1.69 16.27
N VAL A 290 -2.99 -2.88 15.96
CA VAL A 290 -1.83 -3.47 16.64
C VAL A 290 -0.59 -2.61 16.40
N ALA A 291 -0.35 -2.21 15.16
CA ALA A 291 0.79 -1.37 14.80
C ALA A 291 0.72 0.02 15.45
N TYR A 292 -0.45 0.66 15.43
CA TYR A 292 -0.70 1.93 16.09
C TYR A 292 -0.39 1.85 17.60
N LYS A 293 -0.94 0.85 18.30
CA LYS A 293 -0.72 0.65 19.73
C LYS A 293 0.74 0.37 20.06
N ALA A 294 1.42 -0.44 19.24
CA ALA A 294 2.84 -0.73 19.43
C ALA A 294 3.68 0.56 19.37
N VAL A 295 3.49 1.39 18.35
CA VAL A 295 4.25 2.64 18.21
C VAL A 295 3.83 3.70 19.24
N SER A 296 2.55 3.73 19.65
CA SER A 296 2.08 4.61 20.73
C SER A 296 2.76 4.35 22.08
N SER A 297 3.25 3.12 22.32
CA SER A 297 3.95 2.74 23.54
C SER A 297 5.44 3.11 23.56
N LEU A 298 5.97 3.56 22.43
CA LEU A 298 7.37 3.98 22.26
C LEU A 298 7.50 5.50 22.36
N GLU A 299 8.73 6.01 22.42
CA GLU A 299 9.02 7.43 22.58
C GLU A 299 9.78 8.00 21.36
N GLY A 300 9.54 9.29 21.10
CA GLY A 300 10.21 10.04 20.05
C GLY A 300 9.53 9.97 18.68
N ALA A 301 10.00 10.82 17.78
CA ALA A 301 9.44 11.02 16.45
C ALA A 301 10.22 10.24 15.38
N GLY A 302 9.54 9.91 14.30
CA GLY A 302 10.13 9.20 13.17
C GLY A 302 9.18 8.22 12.52
N VAL A 303 9.71 7.41 11.62
CA VAL A 303 9.00 6.28 11.02
C VAL A 303 9.42 5.00 11.71
N PHE A 304 8.43 4.16 11.98
CA PHE A 304 8.57 2.83 12.54
C PHE A 304 7.99 1.81 11.58
N ALA A 305 8.62 0.65 11.46
CA ALA A 305 8.05 -0.47 10.73
C ALA A 305 7.63 -1.55 11.70
N VAL A 306 6.37 -1.95 11.64
CA VAL A 306 5.79 -2.99 12.49
C VAL A 306 5.54 -4.22 11.64
N GLU A 307 6.24 -5.31 11.93
CA GLU A 307 6.07 -6.61 11.29
C GLU A 307 5.12 -7.49 12.09
N LEU A 308 4.21 -8.14 11.40
CA LEU A 308 3.05 -8.83 11.98
C LEU A 308 2.87 -10.21 11.36
N PHE A 309 2.40 -11.16 12.13
CA PHE A 309 1.93 -12.45 11.67
C PHE A 309 0.40 -12.49 11.66
N LEU A 310 -0.17 -12.94 10.55
CA LEU A 310 -1.58 -13.31 10.44
C LEU A 310 -1.69 -14.82 10.57
N THR A 311 -2.37 -15.30 11.60
CA THR A 311 -2.63 -16.73 11.84
C THR A 311 -3.85 -17.23 11.07
N GLY A 312 -4.01 -18.55 10.94
CA GLY A 312 -5.13 -19.16 10.20
C GLY A 312 -6.52 -18.90 10.82
N ASP A 313 -6.58 -18.60 12.12
CA ASP A 313 -7.81 -18.19 12.83
C ASP A 313 -8.05 -16.67 12.82
N GLY A 314 -7.21 -15.92 12.07
CA GLY A 314 -7.38 -14.48 11.86
C GLY A 314 -6.82 -13.60 12.97
N GLN A 315 -6.00 -14.14 13.89
CA GLN A 315 -5.30 -13.31 14.87
C GLN A 315 -4.14 -12.56 14.23
N ILE A 316 -3.84 -11.38 14.77
CA ILE A 316 -2.67 -10.58 14.41
C ILE A 316 -1.71 -10.59 15.60
N LEU A 317 -0.50 -11.09 15.37
CA LEU A 317 0.56 -11.14 16.38
C LEU A 317 1.73 -10.25 15.92
N LEU A 318 2.25 -9.43 16.82
CA LEU A 318 3.43 -8.61 16.52
C LEU A 318 4.68 -9.48 16.50
N ASN A 319 5.42 -9.44 15.39
CA ASN A 319 6.74 -10.06 15.28
C ASN A 319 7.82 -9.14 15.84
N GLU A 320 8.05 -8.01 15.18
CA GLU A 320 9.05 -7.04 15.62
C GLU A 320 8.73 -5.62 15.14
N VAL A 321 9.43 -4.64 15.73
CA VAL A 321 9.39 -3.24 15.32
C VAL A 321 10.81 -2.76 15.01
N ALA A 322 10.95 -1.99 13.93
CA ALA A 322 12.18 -1.27 13.60
C ALA A 322 11.93 0.25 13.77
N PRO A 323 12.88 1.03 14.34
CA PRO A 323 12.69 2.45 14.68
C PRO A 323 13.13 3.39 13.54
N ARG A 324 12.94 3.01 12.30
CA ARG A 324 13.48 3.64 11.10
C ARG A 324 12.68 3.25 9.85
N PRO A 325 12.88 3.94 8.72
CA PRO A 325 12.40 3.45 7.43
C PRO A 325 12.81 2.00 7.19
N HIS A 326 11.95 1.23 6.57
CA HIS A 326 12.12 -0.22 6.44
C HIS A 326 11.90 -0.72 5.02
N ASN A 327 12.43 -1.90 4.72
CA ASN A 327 12.32 -2.54 3.42
C ASN A 327 10.85 -2.76 2.99
N SER A 328 9.98 -3.13 3.93
CA SER A 328 8.54 -3.28 3.66
C SER A 328 7.84 -1.98 3.23
N GLY A 329 8.45 -0.81 3.49
CA GLY A 329 7.92 0.51 3.13
C GLY A 329 8.57 1.12 1.88
N HIS A 330 9.49 0.45 1.19
CA HIS A 330 10.17 1.04 0.01
C HIS A 330 9.19 1.38 -1.11
N HIS A 331 8.15 0.56 -1.31
CA HIS A 331 7.10 0.81 -2.31
C HIS A 331 6.42 2.18 -2.16
N THR A 332 6.46 2.78 -0.96
CA THR A 332 5.79 4.06 -0.67
C THR A 332 6.35 5.22 -1.49
N ILE A 333 7.57 5.11 -2.03
CA ILE A 333 8.19 6.13 -2.89
C ILE A 333 7.32 6.35 -4.13
N GLU A 334 6.87 5.29 -4.78
CA GLU A 334 6.06 5.34 -6.00
C GLU A 334 4.57 5.28 -5.72
N SER A 335 4.16 4.51 -4.71
CA SER A 335 2.76 4.14 -4.52
C SER A 335 1.97 5.04 -3.59
N CYS A 336 2.62 5.84 -2.72
CA CYS A 336 1.96 6.72 -1.75
C CYS A 336 2.15 8.20 -2.06
N TYR A 337 1.28 9.08 -1.52
CA TYR A 337 1.45 10.53 -1.67
C TYR A 337 2.71 11.01 -0.98
N THR A 338 2.97 10.53 0.26
CA THR A 338 4.19 10.81 1.01
C THR A 338 4.95 9.50 1.23
N SER A 339 6.22 9.43 0.83
CA SER A 339 7.04 8.25 1.07
C SER A 339 7.43 8.12 2.55
N GLN A 340 7.74 6.89 3.00
CA GLN A 340 8.25 6.68 4.36
C GLN A 340 9.49 7.51 4.68
N TYR A 341 10.32 7.82 3.68
CA TYR A 341 11.54 8.61 3.84
C TYR A 341 11.24 10.08 4.05
N GLU A 342 10.37 10.65 3.23
CA GLU A 342 9.90 12.01 3.40
C GLU A 342 9.17 12.16 4.74
N GLN A 343 8.34 11.19 5.09
CA GLN A 343 7.60 11.19 6.36
C GLN A 343 8.53 11.13 7.56
N HIS A 344 9.60 10.31 7.48
CA HIS A 344 10.61 10.25 8.55
C HIS A 344 11.29 11.60 8.75
N LEU A 345 11.69 12.25 7.66
CA LEU A 345 12.33 13.57 7.72
C LEU A 345 11.37 14.64 8.28
N ARG A 346 10.10 14.62 7.87
CA ARG A 346 9.09 15.52 8.43
C ARG A 346 8.95 15.31 9.93
N ALA A 347 8.79 14.07 10.38
CA ALA A 347 8.65 13.72 11.78
C ALA A 347 9.86 14.18 12.62
N VAL A 348 11.08 13.80 12.23
CA VAL A 348 12.28 14.15 13.00
C VAL A 348 12.62 15.63 12.97
N ALA A 349 12.25 16.36 11.92
CA ALA A 349 12.44 17.79 11.81
C ALA A 349 11.30 18.62 12.43
N GLY A 350 10.25 17.97 12.97
CA GLY A 350 9.06 18.67 13.53
C GLY A 350 8.23 19.37 12.48
N LEU A 351 8.18 18.83 11.25
CA LEU A 351 7.33 19.30 10.18
C LEU A 351 6.02 18.48 10.16
N PRO A 352 4.90 19.05 9.74
CA PRO A 352 3.62 18.33 9.67
C PRO A 352 3.72 17.05 8.87
N LEU A 353 3.14 15.95 9.35
CA LEU A 353 3.08 14.69 8.63
C LEU A 353 2.29 14.83 7.32
N GLY A 354 2.73 14.15 6.28
CA GLY A 354 2.05 14.10 5.00
C GLY A 354 1.05 12.95 4.91
N ASP A 355 0.30 12.88 3.82
CA ASP A 355 -0.68 11.82 3.57
C ASP A 355 0.01 10.48 3.27
N PRO A 356 -0.18 9.44 4.11
CA PRO A 356 0.40 8.12 3.91
C PRO A 356 -0.39 7.26 2.91
N SER A 357 -1.55 7.72 2.42
CA SER A 357 -2.41 6.92 1.56
C SER A 357 -1.79 6.63 0.20
N MET A 358 -2.23 5.52 -0.41
CA MET A 358 -1.76 5.14 -1.74
C MET A 358 -2.36 6.05 -2.82
N LYS A 359 -1.52 6.56 -3.71
CA LYS A 359 -1.91 7.26 -4.95
C LYS A 359 -2.09 6.30 -6.14
N SER A 360 -1.60 5.05 -6.02
CA SER A 360 -1.80 3.97 -6.98
C SER A 360 -2.64 2.86 -6.34
N PRO A 361 -3.62 2.28 -7.05
CA PRO A 361 -4.48 1.21 -6.50
C PRO A 361 -3.72 -0.04 -6.05
N ALA A 362 -2.60 -0.35 -6.70
CA ALA A 362 -1.75 -1.48 -6.35
C ALA A 362 -0.26 -1.18 -6.61
N ALA A 363 0.60 -1.83 -5.85
CA ALA A 363 2.04 -1.82 -6.06
C ALA A 363 2.66 -3.16 -5.63
N ILE A 364 3.75 -3.52 -6.30
CA ILE A 364 4.65 -4.59 -5.85
C ILE A 364 6.05 -4.03 -5.79
N MET A 365 6.75 -4.25 -4.67
CA MET A 365 8.18 -4.03 -4.54
C MET A 365 8.89 -5.37 -4.57
N TYR A 366 9.92 -5.48 -5.39
CA TYR A 366 10.80 -6.64 -5.52
C TYR A 366 12.23 -6.26 -5.14
N ASN A 367 12.83 -6.97 -4.19
CA ASN A 367 14.24 -6.76 -3.81
C ASN A 367 15.19 -7.39 -4.83
N ILE A 368 16.13 -6.61 -5.33
CA ILE A 368 17.25 -7.10 -6.13
C ILE A 368 18.29 -7.62 -5.14
N LEU A 369 18.40 -8.92 -5.04
CA LEU A 369 19.39 -9.59 -4.18
C LEU A 369 20.61 -9.99 -5.01
N GLY A 370 21.78 -10.07 -4.38
CA GLY A 370 22.94 -10.70 -4.98
C GLY A 370 22.68 -12.20 -5.15
N GLU A 371 22.62 -12.66 -6.39
CA GLU A 371 22.44 -14.09 -6.72
C GLU A 371 23.80 -14.82 -6.69
N ASP A 372 24.88 -14.08 -6.96
CA ASP A 372 26.25 -14.56 -6.95
C ASP A 372 27.18 -13.48 -6.36
N GLU A 373 28.46 -13.79 -6.22
CA GLU A 373 29.46 -12.88 -5.69
C GLU A 373 30.26 -12.16 -6.80
N GLY A 374 30.83 -11.00 -6.49
CA GLY A 374 31.71 -10.28 -7.40
C GLY A 374 31.06 -9.87 -8.71
N GLU A 375 31.82 -9.94 -9.81
CA GLU A 375 31.42 -9.43 -11.13
C GLU A 375 30.25 -10.20 -11.74
N SER A 376 30.21 -11.52 -11.58
CA SER A 376 29.08 -12.36 -12.06
C SER A 376 27.76 -11.94 -11.43
N GLY A 377 27.75 -11.67 -10.12
CA GLY A 377 26.57 -11.18 -9.43
C GLY A 377 26.11 -9.80 -9.92
N PHE A 378 27.03 -8.89 -10.24
CA PHE A 378 26.69 -7.60 -10.86
C PHE A 378 26.05 -7.77 -12.24
N VAL A 379 26.58 -8.68 -13.08
CA VAL A 379 26.03 -8.96 -14.40
C VAL A 379 24.58 -9.44 -14.30
N LEU A 380 24.27 -10.40 -13.41
CA LEU A 380 22.92 -10.91 -13.18
C LEU A 380 21.97 -9.81 -12.71
N ALA A 381 22.39 -9.02 -11.72
CA ALA A 381 21.60 -7.89 -11.22
C ALA A 381 21.32 -6.85 -12.32
N HIS A 382 22.30 -6.52 -13.15
CA HIS A 382 22.12 -5.59 -14.26
C HIS A 382 21.21 -6.12 -15.36
N GLN A 383 21.21 -7.43 -15.63
CA GLN A 383 20.23 -8.04 -16.54
C GLN A 383 18.81 -7.88 -16.01
N LEU A 384 18.59 -8.14 -14.72
CA LEU A 384 17.30 -7.92 -14.07
C LEU A 384 16.87 -6.45 -14.15
N ILE A 385 17.79 -5.50 -13.87
CA ILE A 385 17.54 -4.07 -13.98
C ILE A 385 17.12 -3.67 -15.40
N ARG A 386 17.81 -4.16 -16.43
CA ARG A 386 17.45 -3.91 -17.83
C ARG A 386 16.03 -4.39 -18.15
N ARG A 387 15.66 -5.58 -17.68
CA ARG A 387 14.29 -6.10 -17.83
C ARG A 387 13.29 -5.21 -17.07
N ALA A 388 13.60 -4.81 -15.84
CA ALA A 388 12.74 -3.91 -15.06
C ALA A 388 12.50 -2.58 -15.77
N LEU A 389 13.53 -1.98 -16.36
CA LEU A 389 13.43 -0.70 -17.10
C LEU A 389 12.57 -0.80 -18.37
N SER A 390 12.33 -2.01 -18.90
CA SER A 390 11.40 -2.22 -20.02
C SER A 390 9.94 -2.41 -19.59
N ILE A 391 9.68 -2.56 -18.29
CA ILE A 391 8.32 -2.73 -17.75
C ILE A 391 7.68 -1.34 -17.56
N PRO A 392 6.52 -1.08 -18.16
CA PRO A 392 5.78 0.16 -17.90
C PRO A 392 5.46 0.31 -16.41
N ARG A 393 5.64 1.53 -15.87
CA ARG A 393 5.37 1.88 -14.47
C ARG A 393 6.25 1.13 -13.45
N ALA A 394 7.39 0.59 -13.87
CA ALA A 394 8.43 0.08 -12.97
C ALA A 394 9.49 1.16 -12.71
N THR A 395 9.88 1.30 -11.45
CA THR A 395 10.94 2.20 -11.01
C THR A 395 12.03 1.38 -10.35
N VAL A 396 13.29 1.62 -10.74
CA VAL A 396 14.46 0.92 -10.21
C VAL A 396 15.20 1.81 -9.22
N HIS A 397 15.49 1.29 -8.04
CA HIS A 397 16.34 1.90 -7.03
C HIS A 397 17.58 1.04 -6.81
N TRP A 398 18.71 1.48 -7.35
CA TRP A 398 20.01 0.85 -7.12
C TRP A 398 20.71 1.50 -5.95
N TYR A 399 21.26 0.70 -5.01
CA TYR A 399 21.78 1.22 -3.76
C TYR A 399 23.26 1.65 -3.83
N ASP A 400 23.92 1.33 -4.92
CA ASP A 400 25.33 1.71 -5.14
C ASP A 400 26.28 1.16 -4.06
N LYS A 401 26.05 -0.09 -3.65
CA LYS A 401 26.94 -0.79 -2.71
C LYS A 401 28.19 -1.27 -3.41
N PRO A 402 29.38 -1.07 -2.80
CA PRO A 402 30.64 -1.37 -3.47
C PRO A 402 30.91 -2.86 -3.67
N GLU A 403 30.25 -3.73 -2.90
CA GLU A 403 30.47 -5.17 -2.97
C GLU A 403 29.19 -5.93 -3.25
N MET A 404 29.26 -6.85 -4.23
CA MET A 404 28.24 -7.85 -4.49
C MET A 404 28.49 -9.08 -3.63
N ARG A 405 27.52 -9.44 -2.80
CA ARG A 405 27.55 -10.66 -1.98
C ARG A 405 26.23 -11.40 -2.15
N LYS A 406 26.27 -12.71 -2.10
CA LYS A 406 25.08 -13.55 -2.16
C LYS A 406 24.06 -13.14 -1.09
N GLN A 407 22.79 -13.04 -1.47
CA GLN A 407 21.66 -12.62 -0.62
C GLN A 407 21.70 -11.17 -0.09
N ARG A 408 22.72 -10.38 -0.45
CA ARG A 408 22.77 -8.96 -0.08
C ARG A 408 21.75 -8.17 -0.89
N LYS A 409 20.94 -7.33 -0.24
CA LYS A 409 20.03 -6.41 -0.90
C LYS A 409 20.85 -5.33 -1.63
N MET A 410 20.84 -5.35 -2.97
CA MET A 410 21.60 -4.45 -3.83
C MET A 410 20.75 -3.32 -4.41
N GLY A 411 19.46 -3.51 -4.46
CA GLY A 411 18.49 -2.55 -4.98
C GLY A 411 17.07 -3.07 -4.78
N HIS A 412 16.11 -2.33 -5.30
CA HIS A 412 14.74 -2.80 -5.44
C HIS A 412 14.08 -2.25 -6.70
N VAL A 413 13.01 -2.90 -7.12
CA VAL A 413 12.12 -2.44 -8.18
C VAL A 413 10.74 -2.27 -7.58
N THR A 414 10.10 -1.14 -7.80
CA THR A 414 8.68 -0.94 -7.49
C THR A 414 7.89 -0.86 -8.79
N ILE A 415 6.85 -1.68 -8.91
CA ILE A 415 5.91 -1.70 -10.01
C ILE A 415 4.56 -1.22 -9.47
N VAL A 416 3.97 -0.18 -10.07
CA VAL A 416 2.65 0.33 -9.70
C VAL A 416 1.64 0.04 -10.80
N GLY A 417 0.38 -0.19 -10.42
CA GLY A 417 -0.67 -0.54 -11.38
C GLY A 417 -2.08 -0.34 -10.86
N SER A 418 -3.06 -0.69 -11.69
CA SER A 418 -4.48 -0.52 -11.39
C SER A 418 -5.04 -1.66 -10.52
N SER A 419 -4.33 -2.79 -10.43
CA SER A 419 -4.71 -3.96 -9.61
C SER A 419 -3.50 -4.80 -9.22
N LEU A 420 -3.65 -5.60 -8.16
CA LEU A 420 -2.61 -6.57 -7.76
C LEU A 420 -2.31 -7.58 -8.88
N GLY A 421 -3.33 -8.03 -9.61
CA GLY A 421 -3.14 -8.95 -10.72
C GLY A 421 -2.27 -8.38 -11.83
N GLU A 422 -2.48 -7.11 -12.21
CA GLU A 422 -1.65 -6.43 -13.21
C GLU A 422 -0.18 -6.38 -12.79
N VAL A 423 0.10 -5.90 -11.58
CA VAL A 423 1.49 -5.76 -11.11
C VAL A 423 2.16 -7.11 -10.87
N GLU A 424 1.41 -8.17 -10.52
CA GLU A 424 1.92 -9.55 -10.42
C GLU A 424 2.31 -10.12 -11.79
N GLU A 425 1.52 -9.87 -12.84
CA GLU A 425 1.86 -10.30 -14.21
C GLU A 425 3.09 -9.54 -14.74
N GLN A 426 3.19 -8.25 -14.46
CA GLN A 426 4.37 -7.45 -14.82
C GLN A 426 5.62 -7.95 -14.07
N LEU A 427 5.50 -8.28 -12.79
CA LEU A 427 6.59 -8.90 -12.03
C LEU A 427 7.01 -10.25 -12.63
N LYS A 428 6.05 -11.11 -12.98
CA LYS A 428 6.35 -12.40 -13.64
C LYS A 428 7.08 -12.19 -14.98
N ALA A 429 6.66 -11.19 -15.77
CA ALA A 429 7.33 -10.83 -17.02
C ALA A 429 8.79 -10.39 -16.79
N MET A 430 9.02 -9.57 -15.76
CA MET A 430 10.37 -9.13 -15.38
C MET A 430 11.28 -10.30 -14.96
N LEU A 431 10.73 -11.30 -14.26
CA LEU A 431 11.49 -12.42 -13.71
C LEU A 431 11.73 -13.56 -14.72
N LYS A 432 11.02 -13.62 -15.86
CA LYS A 432 11.25 -14.63 -16.89
C LYS A 432 12.56 -14.37 -17.61
N GLU A 433 13.41 -15.36 -17.67
CA GLU A 433 14.56 -15.37 -18.59
C GLU A 433 14.06 -15.40 -20.05
N GLU A 434 14.77 -14.69 -20.94
CA GLU A 434 14.37 -14.51 -22.33
C GLU A 434 14.09 -15.84 -23.05
N SER A 435 12.83 -16.14 -23.27
CA SER A 435 12.38 -16.93 -24.42
C SER A 435 10.90 -16.64 -24.70
N SER A 436 10.65 -15.53 -25.28
CA SER A 436 9.65 -15.24 -26.32
C SER A 436 9.26 -13.76 -26.31
N SER A 437 9.49 -13.11 -27.43
CA SER A 437 8.91 -11.83 -27.83
C SER A 437 7.38 -11.95 -27.96
N TYR A 438 6.66 -11.90 -26.83
CA TYR A 438 5.23 -11.61 -26.86
C TYR A 438 4.98 -10.29 -26.15
N PRO A 439 4.21 -9.38 -26.78
CA PRO A 439 3.76 -8.18 -26.09
C PRO A 439 3.03 -8.61 -24.82
N SER A 440 3.34 -7.96 -23.72
CA SER A 440 2.63 -8.13 -22.44
C SER A 440 1.14 -8.18 -22.71
N ALA A 441 0.47 -9.27 -22.37
CA ALA A 441 -0.97 -9.39 -22.53
C ALA A 441 -1.62 -8.22 -21.80
N VAL A 442 -2.33 -7.37 -22.54
CA VAL A 442 -3.01 -6.20 -21.97
C VAL A 442 -4.05 -6.70 -21.00
N THR A 443 -3.94 -6.31 -19.73
CA THR A 443 -4.88 -6.72 -18.68
C THR A 443 -6.29 -6.20 -18.99
N PRO A 444 -7.33 -7.04 -19.07
CA PRO A 444 -8.67 -6.61 -19.38
C PRO A 444 -9.26 -5.79 -18.22
N HIS A 445 -9.79 -4.60 -18.54
CA HIS A 445 -10.50 -3.75 -17.58
C HIS A 445 -12.01 -4.05 -17.52
N VAL A 446 -12.57 -4.59 -18.60
CA VAL A 446 -13.97 -4.97 -18.68
C VAL A 446 -14.11 -6.45 -19.01
N GLY A 447 -14.95 -7.14 -18.24
CA GLY A 447 -15.37 -8.49 -18.56
C GLY A 447 -16.73 -8.49 -19.25
N ILE A 448 -16.80 -8.99 -20.49
CA ILE A 448 -18.06 -9.23 -21.18
C ILE A 448 -18.39 -10.72 -21.05
N ILE A 449 -19.45 -11.05 -20.35
CA ILE A 449 -19.87 -12.43 -20.12
C ILE A 449 -21.30 -12.68 -20.57
N MET A 450 -21.56 -13.90 -20.99
CA MET A 450 -22.88 -14.33 -21.44
C MET A 450 -23.16 -15.80 -21.11
N GLY A 451 -24.45 -16.16 -20.97
CA GLY A 451 -24.87 -17.51 -20.61
C GLY A 451 -24.73 -18.52 -21.74
N SER A 452 -24.71 -18.07 -22.99
CA SER A 452 -24.61 -18.88 -24.21
C SER A 452 -24.01 -18.07 -25.36
N ASP A 453 -23.46 -18.77 -26.34
CA ASP A 453 -23.04 -18.21 -27.63
C ASP A 453 -24.20 -17.58 -28.43
N SER A 454 -25.44 -18.01 -28.17
CA SER A 454 -26.65 -17.40 -28.73
C SER A 454 -26.79 -15.90 -28.37
N ASP A 455 -26.20 -15.44 -27.28
CA ASP A 455 -26.24 -14.07 -26.84
C ASP A 455 -25.15 -13.19 -27.49
N LEU A 456 -24.14 -13.82 -28.10
CA LEU A 456 -22.98 -13.14 -28.72
C LEU A 456 -23.38 -12.14 -29.81
N PRO A 457 -24.39 -12.37 -30.66
CA PRO A 457 -24.82 -11.39 -31.66
C PRO A 457 -25.25 -10.04 -31.07
N VAL A 458 -25.76 -10.04 -29.82
CA VAL A 458 -26.09 -8.84 -29.07
C VAL A 458 -24.87 -8.30 -28.35
N MET A 459 -24.14 -9.15 -27.62
CA MET A 459 -23.05 -8.76 -26.73
C MET A 459 -21.82 -8.21 -27.46
N LYS A 460 -21.62 -8.56 -28.74
CA LYS A 460 -20.52 -8.00 -29.56
C LYS A 460 -20.57 -6.47 -29.68
N ASP A 461 -21.74 -5.86 -29.53
CA ASP A 461 -21.85 -4.41 -29.66
C ASP A 461 -21.23 -3.69 -28.45
N ALA A 462 -21.22 -4.32 -27.27
CA ALA A 462 -20.42 -3.82 -26.14
C ALA A 462 -18.92 -3.87 -26.43
N ALA A 463 -18.45 -4.98 -27.05
CA ALA A 463 -17.05 -5.11 -27.44
C ALA A 463 -16.63 -4.02 -28.44
N ARG A 464 -17.48 -3.76 -29.46
CA ARG A 464 -17.22 -2.68 -30.44
C ARG A 464 -17.10 -1.30 -29.81
N ILE A 465 -17.91 -0.99 -28.81
CA ILE A 465 -17.78 0.25 -28.04
C ILE A 465 -16.45 0.29 -27.31
N LEU A 466 -16.07 -0.79 -26.63
CA LEU A 466 -14.81 -0.83 -25.91
C LEU A 466 -13.60 -0.72 -26.85
N ASP A 467 -13.66 -1.30 -28.06
CA ASP A 467 -12.67 -1.12 -29.12
C ASP A 467 -12.57 0.35 -29.54
N MET A 468 -13.72 1.02 -29.78
CA MET A 468 -13.78 2.43 -30.15
C MET A 468 -13.11 3.34 -29.11
N PHE A 469 -13.27 3.00 -27.84
CA PHE A 469 -12.66 3.74 -26.73
C PHE A 469 -11.29 3.19 -26.32
N ALA A 470 -10.71 2.23 -27.05
CA ALA A 470 -9.45 1.58 -26.75
C ALA A 470 -9.38 1.06 -25.29
N VAL A 471 -10.49 0.53 -24.77
CA VAL A 471 -10.58 -0.06 -23.43
C VAL A 471 -10.32 -1.56 -23.54
N PRO A 472 -9.32 -2.10 -22.85
CA PRO A 472 -9.05 -3.55 -22.86
C PRO A 472 -10.20 -4.35 -22.21
N TYR A 473 -10.59 -5.44 -22.86
CA TYR A 473 -11.67 -6.30 -22.37
C TYR A 473 -11.40 -7.77 -22.66
N GLU A 474 -12.15 -8.65 -22.00
CA GLU A 474 -12.25 -10.08 -22.34
C GLU A 474 -13.71 -10.45 -22.61
N VAL A 475 -13.91 -11.46 -23.48
CA VAL A 475 -15.25 -12.01 -23.78
C VAL A 475 -15.27 -13.48 -23.41
N LYS A 476 -16.26 -13.89 -22.58
CA LYS A 476 -16.39 -15.29 -22.12
C LYS A 476 -17.82 -15.77 -22.07
N ILE A 477 -18.00 -17.05 -22.36
CA ILE A 477 -19.26 -17.76 -22.09
C ILE A 477 -19.17 -18.30 -20.67
N VAL A 478 -20.10 -17.85 -19.80
CA VAL A 478 -20.15 -18.18 -18.38
C VAL A 478 -21.61 -18.48 -18.02
N SER A 479 -22.00 -19.75 -18.03
CA SER A 479 -23.40 -20.12 -17.82
C SER A 479 -23.72 -20.28 -16.33
N ALA A 480 -24.64 -19.45 -15.82
CA ALA A 480 -25.08 -19.54 -14.43
C ALA A 480 -25.74 -20.89 -14.08
N HIS A 481 -26.45 -21.50 -15.05
CA HIS A 481 -27.22 -22.71 -14.83
C HIS A 481 -26.49 -23.99 -15.23
N ARG A 482 -25.57 -23.93 -16.19
CA ARG A 482 -24.91 -25.12 -16.75
C ARG A 482 -23.48 -25.30 -16.29
N THR A 483 -22.83 -24.20 -15.88
CA THR A 483 -21.44 -24.19 -15.37
C THR A 483 -21.32 -23.25 -14.16
N PRO A 484 -22.07 -23.49 -13.06
CA PRO A 484 -22.11 -22.58 -11.91
C PRO A 484 -20.75 -22.40 -11.24
N GLU A 485 -19.87 -23.41 -11.24
CA GLU A 485 -18.53 -23.32 -10.67
C GLU A 485 -17.65 -22.37 -11.48
N VAL A 486 -17.77 -22.36 -12.82
CA VAL A 486 -17.04 -21.44 -13.71
C VAL A 486 -17.54 -20.01 -13.43
N MET A 487 -18.83 -19.82 -13.27
CA MET A 487 -19.42 -18.51 -12.93
C MET A 487 -18.92 -18.02 -11.57
N PHE A 488 -18.93 -18.87 -10.57
CA PHE A 488 -18.44 -18.54 -9.22
C PHE A 488 -16.97 -18.13 -9.27
N SER A 489 -16.11 -18.97 -9.89
CA SER A 489 -14.68 -18.69 -10.04
C SER A 489 -14.42 -17.42 -10.83
N TYR A 490 -15.19 -17.16 -11.90
CA TYR A 490 -15.07 -15.96 -12.71
C TYR A 490 -15.36 -14.70 -11.89
N ALA A 491 -16.51 -14.65 -11.21
CA ALA A 491 -16.99 -13.49 -10.48
C ALA A 491 -16.11 -13.16 -9.27
N SER A 492 -15.73 -14.18 -8.49
CA SER A 492 -14.92 -14.00 -7.27
C SER A 492 -13.47 -13.61 -7.55
N SER A 493 -12.90 -14.00 -8.71
CA SER A 493 -11.51 -13.65 -9.09
C SER A 493 -11.39 -12.43 -10.00
N ALA A 494 -12.49 -11.87 -10.51
CA ALA A 494 -12.48 -10.84 -11.54
C ALA A 494 -11.64 -9.60 -11.14
N TRP A 495 -11.84 -9.07 -9.94
CA TRP A 495 -11.11 -7.89 -9.47
C TRP A 495 -9.60 -8.15 -9.30
N GLN A 496 -9.22 -9.36 -8.90
CA GLN A 496 -7.81 -9.77 -8.78
C GLN A 496 -7.12 -9.83 -10.14
N ARG A 497 -7.87 -10.16 -11.20
CA ARG A 497 -7.39 -10.20 -12.59
C ARG A 497 -7.35 -8.82 -13.27
N GLY A 498 -7.75 -7.75 -12.57
CA GLY A 498 -7.72 -6.37 -13.07
C GLY A 498 -9.02 -5.90 -13.70
N ILE A 499 -10.07 -6.73 -13.73
CA ILE A 499 -11.39 -6.31 -14.21
C ILE A 499 -11.98 -5.29 -13.23
N GLN A 500 -12.53 -4.22 -13.78
CA GLN A 500 -13.12 -3.11 -13.02
C GLN A 500 -14.62 -3.01 -13.20
N VAL A 501 -15.16 -3.51 -14.33
CA VAL A 501 -16.59 -3.55 -14.65
C VAL A 501 -16.92 -4.87 -15.34
N ILE A 502 -18.05 -5.48 -15.02
CA ILE A 502 -18.56 -6.68 -15.70
C ILE A 502 -19.83 -6.34 -16.45
N ILE A 503 -19.87 -6.64 -17.76
CA ILE A 503 -21.07 -6.60 -18.59
C ILE A 503 -21.58 -8.02 -18.74
N ALA A 504 -22.77 -8.32 -18.23
CA ALA A 504 -23.35 -9.66 -18.22
C ALA A 504 -24.65 -9.72 -19.05
N GLY A 505 -24.66 -10.49 -20.12
CA GLY A 505 -25.83 -10.70 -20.98
C GLY A 505 -26.54 -12.04 -20.70
N ALA A 506 -27.86 -12.02 -20.65
CA ALA A 506 -28.65 -13.22 -20.50
C ALA A 506 -30.08 -13.06 -21.03
N GLY A 507 -30.64 -14.15 -21.58
CA GLY A 507 -32.02 -14.23 -22.09
C GLY A 507 -32.91 -15.14 -21.26
N GLY A 508 -34.23 -14.93 -21.31
CA GLY A 508 -35.23 -15.69 -20.58
C GLY A 508 -35.13 -15.50 -19.06
N ALA A 509 -34.93 -16.59 -18.31
CA ALA A 509 -34.58 -16.55 -16.89
C ALA A 509 -33.17 -16.02 -16.71
N ALA A 510 -33.00 -14.72 -16.86
CA ALA A 510 -31.69 -14.03 -16.97
C ALA A 510 -31.01 -13.84 -15.61
N HIS A 511 -30.67 -14.93 -14.93
CA HIS A 511 -30.11 -14.93 -13.58
C HIS A 511 -28.62 -14.52 -13.53
N LEU A 512 -27.87 -14.71 -14.63
CA LEU A 512 -26.42 -14.52 -14.66
C LEU A 512 -25.97 -13.14 -14.09
N PRO A 513 -26.55 -12.00 -14.49
CA PRO A 513 -26.10 -10.70 -13.96
C PRO A 513 -26.24 -10.57 -12.46
N GLY A 514 -27.38 -11.00 -11.90
CA GLY A 514 -27.66 -10.97 -10.46
C GLY A 514 -26.78 -11.92 -9.66
N MET A 515 -26.57 -13.14 -10.17
CA MET A 515 -25.70 -14.13 -9.51
C MET A 515 -24.25 -13.65 -9.48
N VAL A 516 -23.76 -13.05 -10.56
CA VAL A 516 -22.42 -12.46 -10.61
C VAL A 516 -22.31 -11.26 -9.66
N ALA A 517 -23.31 -10.38 -9.64
CA ALA A 517 -23.32 -9.21 -8.73
C ALA A 517 -23.31 -9.61 -7.24
N ALA A 518 -23.85 -10.78 -6.89
CA ALA A 518 -23.82 -11.31 -5.53
C ALA A 518 -22.43 -11.83 -5.11
N LEU A 519 -21.52 -12.09 -6.08
CA LEU A 519 -20.24 -12.75 -5.87
C LEU A 519 -19.02 -11.83 -6.06
N THR A 520 -19.23 -10.60 -6.53
CA THR A 520 -18.15 -9.66 -6.82
C THR A 520 -18.44 -8.29 -6.21
N PRO A 521 -17.42 -7.56 -5.73
CA PRO A 521 -17.57 -6.15 -5.34
C PRO A 521 -17.61 -5.19 -6.54
N LEU A 522 -17.38 -5.68 -7.77
CA LEU A 522 -17.34 -4.86 -8.98
C LEU A 522 -18.72 -4.44 -9.44
N PRO A 523 -18.87 -3.29 -10.12
CA PRO A 523 -20.08 -2.92 -10.83
C PRO A 523 -20.45 -3.98 -11.87
N VAL A 524 -21.72 -4.39 -11.89
CA VAL A 524 -22.27 -5.31 -12.91
C VAL A 524 -23.32 -4.59 -13.71
N ILE A 525 -23.18 -4.63 -15.05
CA ILE A 525 -24.13 -4.09 -16.00
C ILE A 525 -24.85 -5.25 -16.66
N GLY A 526 -26.16 -5.33 -16.47
CA GLY A 526 -27.01 -6.37 -17.04
C GLY A 526 -27.56 -5.96 -18.41
N VAL A 527 -27.36 -6.84 -19.40
CA VAL A 527 -27.94 -6.71 -20.74
C VAL A 527 -29.06 -7.75 -20.88
N PRO A 528 -30.33 -7.34 -20.86
CA PRO A 528 -31.43 -8.25 -21.17
C PRO A 528 -31.35 -8.65 -22.65
N VAL A 529 -31.16 -9.94 -22.92
CA VAL A 529 -31.17 -10.47 -24.29
C VAL A 529 -32.57 -10.97 -24.64
N ARG A 530 -33.06 -10.61 -25.82
CA ARG A 530 -34.35 -11.04 -26.30
C ARG A 530 -34.41 -12.56 -26.41
N ALA A 531 -35.40 -13.17 -25.74
CA ALA A 531 -35.72 -14.59 -25.82
C ALA A 531 -37.05 -14.79 -26.54
N SER A 532 -37.36 -16.03 -26.92
CA SER A 532 -38.51 -16.37 -27.76
C SER A 532 -39.88 -16.23 -27.08
N ALA A 533 -39.94 -16.23 -25.73
CA ALA A 533 -41.22 -16.35 -25.01
C ALA A 533 -41.93 -15.00 -24.83
N LEU A 534 -41.28 -13.99 -24.27
CA LEU A 534 -41.86 -12.68 -23.94
C LEU A 534 -41.10 -11.50 -24.55
N ASP A 535 -40.47 -11.73 -25.69
CA ASP A 535 -39.76 -10.72 -26.47
C ASP A 535 -38.66 -9.95 -25.65
N GLY A 536 -38.10 -10.60 -24.63
CA GLY A 536 -37.08 -10.04 -23.75
C GLY A 536 -37.60 -9.35 -22.50
N LEU A 537 -38.92 -9.23 -22.28
CA LEU A 537 -39.50 -8.68 -21.07
C LEU A 537 -39.19 -9.56 -19.85
N ASP A 538 -39.24 -10.87 -20.03
CA ASP A 538 -38.81 -11.88 -19.06
C ASP A 538 -37.33 -11.68 -18.64
N SER A 539 -36.45 -11.46 -19.60
CA SER A 539 -35.03 -11.17 -19.35
C SER A 539 -34.86 -9.86 -18.57
N LEU A 540 -35.57 -8.80 -18.99
CA LEU A 540 -35.52 -7.50 -18.33
C LEU A 540 -35.98 -7.60 -16.88
N LEU A 541 -37.13 -8.21 -16.63
CA LEU A 541 -37.70 -8.35 -15.29
C LEU A 541 -36.83 -9.24 -14.40
N SER A 542 -36.19 -10.28 -14.94
CA SER A 542 -35.26 -11.13 -14.20
C SER A 542 -34.04 -10.37 -13.73
N ILE A 543 -33.53 -9.39 -14.52
CA ILE A 543 -32.34 -8.62 -14.18
C ILE A 543 -32.66 -7.42 -13.28
N VAL A 544 -33.74 -6.69 -13.56
CA VAL A 544 -34.00 -5.41 -12.86
C VAL A 544 -34.54 -5.60 -11.45
N GLN A 545 -35.14 -6.76 -11.14
CA GLN A 545 -35.77 -7.05 -9.83
C GLN A 545 -34.82 -7.76 -8.85
N MET A 546 -33.55 -7.35 -8.79
CA MET A 546 -32.63 -7.91 -7.81
C MET A 546 -33.03 -7.52 -6.37
N PRO A 547 -32.79 -8.41 -5.40
CA PRO A 547 -33.05 -8.13 -3.99
C PRO A 547 -32.14 -6.99 -3.47
N ARG A 548 -32.55 -6.38 -2.36
CA ARG A 548 -31.77 -5.37 -1.68
C ARG A 548 -30.38 -5.91 -1.34
N GLY A 549 -29.33 -5.15 -1.68
CA GLY A 549 -27.92 -5.50 -1.46
C GLY A 549 -27.23 -6.15 -2.66
N VAL A 550 -27.93 -6.45 -3.75
CA VAL A 550 -27.37 -7.02 -4.99
C VAL A 550 -27.72 -6.09 -6.18
N PRO A 551 -27.06 -4.94 -6.32
CA PRO A 551 -27.38 -4.00 -7.40
C PRO A 551 -26.84 -4.48 -8.76
N VAL A 552 -27.67 -4.37 -9.81
CA VAL A 552 -27.30 -4.54 -11.22
C VAL A 552 -27.78 -3.33 -12.00
N ALA A 553 -26.85 -2.63 -12.67
CA ALA A 553 -27.19 -1.53 -13.59
C ALA A 553 -27.75 -2.12 -14.88
N THR A 554 -29.04 -1.96 -15.16
CA THR A 554 -29.71 -2.61 -16.30
C THR A 554 -29.89 -1.64 -17.45
N VAL A 555 -29.51 -2.06 -18.67
CA VAL A 555 -29.74 -1.32 -19.92
C VAL A 555 -30.99 -1.83 -20.65
N ALA A 556 -31.40 -1.18 -21.74
CA ALA A 556 -32.56 -1.62 -22.54
C ALA A 556 -32.32 -3.02 -23.15
N ILE A 557 -33.40 -3.69 -23.53
CA ILE A 557 -33.38 -5.02 -24.17
C ILE A 557 -32.52 -4.95 -25.46
N ASN A 558 -31.60 -5.88 -25.62
CA ASN A 558 -30.62 -5.99 -26.72
C ASN A 558 -29.70 -4.78 -26.89
N ASN A 559 -29.59 -3.88 -25.89
CA ASN A 559 -28.77 -2.68 -26.02
C ASN A 559 -27.39 -2.83 -25.34
N ALA A 560 -26.59 -3.74 -25.84
CA ALA A 560 -25.20 -3.92 -25.36
C ALA A 560 -24.31 -2.71 -25.69
N THR A 561 -24.64 -1.89 -26.71
CA THR A 561 -23.98 -0.61 -26.97
C THR A 561 -24.03 0.29 -25.73
N ASN A 562 -25.22 0.48 -25.11
CA ASN A 562 -25.34 1.29 -23.92
C ASN A 562 -24.62 0.66 -22.71
N ALA A 563 -24.51 -0.66 -22.64
CA ALA A 563 -23.72 -1.32 -21.60
C ALA A 563 -22.22 -1.00 -21.77
N GLY A 564 -21.69 -1.04 -22.98
CA GLY A 564 -20.33 -0.59 -23.30
C GLY A 564 -20.08 0.87 -22.93
N LEU A 565 -20.98 1.78 -23.36
CA LEU A 565 -20.90 3.21 -23.02
C LEU A 565 -20.98 3.47 -21.51
N LEU A 566 -21.81 2.72 -20.78
CA LEU A 566 -21.91 2.83 -19.33
C LEU A 566 -20.62 2.35 -18.64
N ALA A 567 -20.02 1.26 -19.12
CA ALA A 567 -18.73 0.78 -18.63
C ALA A 567 -17.64 1.81 -18.86
N VAL A 568 -17.56 2.42 -20.05
CA VAL A 568 -16.63 3.51 -20.37
C VAL A 568 -16.80 4.69 -19.40
N ARG A 569 -18.04 5.08 -19.10
CA ARG A 569 -18.32 6.17 -18.13
C ARG A 569 -17.87 5.82 -16.71
N MET A 570 -18.08 4.58 -16.27
CA MET A 570 -17.63 4.11 -14.95
C MET A 570 -16.10 4.16 -14.84
N LEU A 571 -15.40 3.72 -15.89
CA LEU A 571 -13.93 3.79 -15.95
C LEU A 571 -13.43 5.23 -16.04
N GLY A 572 -14.13 6.10 -16.77
CA GLY A 572 -13.79 7.51 -16.97
C GLY A 572 -13.80 8.35 -15.67
N ILE A 573 -14.39 7.85 -14.57
CA ILE A 573 -14.32 8.54 -13.27
C ILE A 573 -12.87 8.70 -12.79
N LYS A 574 -11.99 7.77 -13.15
CA LYS A 574 -10.57 7.78 -12.79
C LYS A 574 -9.63 8.08 -13.95
N ASP A 575 -10.12 7.99 -15.17
CA ASP A 575 -9.34 8.17 -16.41
C ASP A 575 -9.83 9.41 -17.15
N VAL A 576 -9.06 10.50 -17.04
CA VAL A 576 -9.39 11.81 -17.62
C VAL A 576 -9.41 11.76 -19.15
N ASP A 577 -8.53 10.97 -19.77
CA ASP A 577 -8.50 10.79 -21.22
C ASP A 577 -9.74 10.04 -21.72
N LEU A 578 -10.15 9.03 -20.98
CA LEU A 578 -11.36 8.27 -21.30
C LEU A 578 -12.62 9.16 -21.15
N LEU A 579 -12.64 10.01 -20.12
CA LEU A 579 -13.72 11.00 -19.93
C LEU A 579 -13.75 12.02 -21.07
N ALA A 580 -12.61 12.52 -21.52
CA ALA A 580 -12.51 13.44 -22.65
C ALA A 580 -13.01 12.80 -23.96
N ARG A 581 -12.61 11.54 -24.23
CA ARG A 581 -13.10 10.77 -25.39
C ARG A 581 -14.60 10.53 -25.32
N MET A 582 -15.17 10.29 -24.14
CA MET A 582 -16.61 10.17 -23.96
C MET A 582 -17.33 11.50 -24.25
N SER A 583 -16.79 12.62 -23.80
CA SER A 583 -17.33 13.95 -24.09
C SER A 583 -17.32 14.24 -25.59
N GLN A 584 -16.23 13.89 -26.30
CA GLN A 584 -16.15 14.02 -27.74
C GLN A 584 -17.20 13.15 -28.46
N TYR A 585 -17.35 11.88 -28.05
CA TYR A 585 -18.38 11.00 -28.60
C TYR A 585 -19.80 11.58 -28.47
N GLN A 586 -20.11 12.22 -27.33
CA GLN A 586 -21.41 12.87 -27.13
C GLN A 586 -21.59 14.07 -28.07
N GLU A 587 -20.57 14.89 -28.26
CA GLU A 587 -20.64 16.03 -29.17
C GLU A 587 -20.75 15.58 -30.65
N ASP A 588 -20.03 14.53 -31.04
CA ASP A 588 -20.12 13.94 -32.38
C ASP A 588 -21.53 13.40 -32.63
N THR A 589 -22.10 12.67 -31.67
CA THR A 589 -23.49 12.16 -31.76
C THR A 589 -24.52 13.29 -31.91
N LYS A 590 -24.35 14.39 -31.15
CA LYS A 590 -25.20 15.58 -31.24
C LYS A 590 -25.09 16.21 -32.63
N ASN A 591 -23.86 16.40 -33.13
CA ASN A 591 -23.63 16.99 -34.43
C ASN A 591 -24.22 16.16 -35.58
N ASP A 592 -24.18 14.83 -35.47
CA ASP A 592 -24.82 13.92 -36.44
C ASP A 592 -26.34 14.08 -36.48
N VAL A 593 -26.97 14.26 -35.30
CA VAL A 593 -28.42 14.52 -35.24
C VAL A 593 -28.77 15.87 -35.83
N LEU A 594 -27.97 16.92 -35.55
CA LEU A 594 -28.18 18.27 -36.12
C LEU A 594 -28.05 18.26 -37.63
N LYS A 595 -27.03 17.57 -38.20
CA LYS A 595 -26.90 17.40 -39.67
C LYS A 595 -28.10 16.70 -40.29
N LYS A 596 -28.64 15.66 -39.63
CA LYS A 596 -29.84 14.97 -40.10
C LYS A 596 -31.07 15.86 -40.05
N ALA A 597 -31.20 16.67 -39.00
CA ALA A 597 -32.31 17.64 -38.87
C ALA A 597 -32.23 18.71 -39.99
N GLU A 598 -31.07 19.30 -40.21
CA GLU A 598 -30.84 20.28 -41.29
C GLU A 598 -31.12 19.69 -42.67
N LYS A 599 -30.67 18.44 -42.91
CA LYS A 599 -30.98 17.76 -44.18
C LYS A 599 -32.48 17.53 -44.35
N LEU A 600 -33.19 17.10 -43.30
CA LEU A 600 -34.65 16.89 -43.36
C LEU A 600 -35.41 18.21 -43.63
N GLU A 601 -34.97 19.32 -42.99
CA GLU A 601 -35.56 20.64 -43.24
C GLU A 601 -35.34 21.13 -44.69
N ASN A 602 -34.14 20.93 -45.23
CA ASN A 602 -33.77 21.38 -46.57
C ASN A 602 -34.40 20.54 -47.68
N ASP A 603 -34.39 19.21 -47.54
CA ASP A 603 -34.83 18.27 -48.58
C ASP A 603 -36.33 17.95 -48.51
N GLY A 604 -36.97 18.23 -47.38
CA GLY A 604 -38.32 17.80 -47.08
C GLY A 604 -38.41 16.28 -46.79
N TRP A 605 -39.46 15.85 -46.08
CA TRP A 605 -39.56 14.47 -45.60
C TRP A 605 -39.71 13.43 -46.72
N GLU A 606 -40.35 13.81 -47.87
CA GLU A 606 -40.54 12.88 -49.00
C GLU A 606 -39.21 12.55 -49.67
N SER A 607 -38.37 13.58 -49.96
CA SER A 607 -37.02 13.41 -50.54
C SER A 607 -36.06 12.78 -49.53
N TYR A 608 -36.22 13.04 -48.26
CA TYR A 608 -35.39 12.47 -47.21
C TYR A 608 -35.56 10.91 -47.07
N LEU A 609 -36.79 10.40 -47.28
CA LEU A 609 -37.10 8.96 -47.21
C LEU A 609 -36.72 8.21 -48.51
N ASN A 610 -36.62 8.89 -49.64
CA ASN A 610 -36.29 8.33 -50.95
C ASN A 610 -35.07 9.07 -51.51
N PRO A 611 -33.85 8.79 -50.94
CA PRO A 611 -32.61 9.50 -51.31
C PRO A 611 -32.11 9.12 -52.71
#